data_10b8d595dc300581bb19436d8eaf4bd4
#
_entry.id   10b8d595dc300581bb19436d8eaf4bd4
#
_cell.length_a   1.000
_cell.length_b   1.000
_cell.length_c   1.000
_cell.angle_alpha   90.00
_cell.angle_beta   90.00
_cell.angle_gamma   90.00
#
_symmetry.space_group_name_H-M   'P 1'
#
loop_
_entity.id
_entity.type
_entity.pdbx_description
1 polymer ?
#
loop_
_entity_poly.entity_id
_entity_poly.type
_entity_poly.pdbx_seq_one_letter_code
_entity_poly.pdbx_strand_id
1 'polypeptide(L)'
;MPNQSQKPVDIGGQAVLEGVMMKGPDAIAITVRRPDKTMVVDYKKSEPLSKKHKWMGLPIIRGAVNMVNMLVMGMTTLETSAKMLGTEEEEPTKFEKWLAAKLGKSIDKVVMGVAMVLAVLLSVGLFIVLPSLAEKGILSLGASGTVATLIGGLTKVLILIAYMIFCGMVPDVRRTFQYHGAEHKTVYCHEHNLPLTPKNAQQFTTLHPRCGTAFLLIVMLISIVLFLFVGRDITNAALRMLVHLCLLPVVAGVSYEVLKGLAHSESKIAKILRWPGLQLQRLTTRQPDDGMLECAIISMNVALYGLPKDAPRTEEGWAILTSYEQSEPDYVFPQKDEDKQ
;
A
#
# COMPACT_ATOMS: atom_id res chain seq x y z
N MET A 1 15.28 26.26 16.00
CA MET A 1 15.56 25.92 14.61
C MET A 1 16.13 24.51 14.59
N PRO A 2 15.52 23.51 13.91
CA PRO A 2 16.11 22.18 13.85
C PRO A 2 17.42 22.25 13.06
N ASN A 3 18.40 21.49 13.53
CA ASN A 3 19.75 21.42 12.98
C ASN A 3 19.71 20.86 11.55
N GLN A 4 20.01 21.68 10.56
CA GLN A 4 19.91 21.37 9.09
C GLN A 4 20.90 20.32 8.59
N SER A 5 21.64 19.61 9.45
CA SER A 5 22.68 18.67 9.07
C SER A 5 22.31 17.17 9.23
N GLN A 6 21.13 16.83 9.73
CA GLN A 6 20.69 15.43 9.84
C GLN A 6 19.87 15.04 8.61
N LYS A 7 20.25 13.93 7.95
CA LYS A 7 19.41 13.33 6.91
C LYS A 7 18.04 13.03 7.50
N PRO A 8 16.95 13.40 6.82
CA PRO A 8 15.61 13.08 7.30
C PRO A 8 15.47 11.57 7.50
N VAL A 9 14.73 11.21 8.54
CA VAL A 9 14.47 9.82 8.88
C VAL A 9 13.67 9.18 7.76
N ASP A 10 14.07 7.97 7.33
CA ASP A 10 13.32 7.22 6.34
C ASP A 10 11.94 6.84 6.90
N ILE A 11 10.92 7.37 6.28
CA ILE A 11 9.52 7.07 6.58
C ILE A 11 8.79 6.77 5.27
N GLY A 12 7.82 5.90 5.32
CA GLY A 12 6.96 5.57 4.19
C GLY A 12 5.58 5.22 4.71
N GLY A 13 4.60 5.23 3.84
CA GLY A 13 3.23 4.99 4.23
C GLY A 13 2.43 4.21 3.20
N GLN A 14 1.14 4.20 3.44
CA GLN A 14 0.12 3.76 2.49
C GLN A 14 -1.20 4.48 2.77
N ALA A 15 -1.97 4.72 1.72
CA ALA A 15 -3.34 5.16 1.89
C ALA A 15 -4.21 4.03 2.49
N VAL A 16 -5.14 4.41 3.35
CA VAL A 16 -6.17 3.54 3.92
C VAL A 16 -7.55 4.17 3.68
N LEU A 17 -8.61 3.56 4.16
CA LEU A 17 -9.96 4.12 4.02
C LEU A 17 -10.04 5.46 4.77
N GLU A 18 -10.37 6.53 4.03
CA GLU A 18 -10.46 7.91 4.52
C GLU A 18 -9.25 8.35 5.37
N GLY A 19 -8.04 7.82 5.04
CA GLY A 19 -6.88 8.09 5.87
C GLY A 19 -5.54 7.70 5.28
N VAL A 20 -4.52 7.87 6.11
CA VAL A 20 -3.13 7.52 5.79
C VAL A 20 -2.52 6.76 6.97
N MET A 21 -1.78 5.70 6.66
CA MET A 21 -0.87 5.05 7.57
C MET A 21 0.56 5.51 7.27
N MET A 22 1.31 5.90 8.28
CA MET A 22 2.75 6.17 8.19
C MET A 22 3.53 5.20 9.07
N LYS A 23 4.62 4.69 8.52
CA LYS A 23 5.55 3.80 9.22
C LYS A 23 6.91 4.48 9.36
N GLY A 24 7.22 4.85 10.57
CA GLY A 24 8.54 5.29 10.99
C GLY A 24 9.47 4.13 11.35
N PRO A 25 10.67 4.42 11.85
CA PRO A 25 11.66 3.41 12.26
C PRO A 25 11.17 2.49 13.37
N ASP A 26 10.43 3.03 14.34
CA ASP A 26 10.07 2.34 15.59
C ASP A 26 8.56 2.33 15.86
N ALA A 27 7.76 2.94 14.98
CA ALA A 27 6.32 3.05 15.17
C ALA A 27 5.53 3.10 13.84
N ILE A 28 4.25 2.76 13.95
CA ILE A 28 3.24 2.92 12.91
C ILE A 28 2.14 3.82 13.48
N ALA A 29 1.71 4.80 12.71
CA ALA A 29 0.55 5.60 13.02
C ALA A 29 -0.47 5.49 11.88
N ILE A 30 -1.75 5.34 12.20
CA ILE A 30 -2.86 5.32 11.26
C ILE A 30 -3.77 6.48 11.64
N THR A 31 -3.98 7.41 10.72
CA THR A 31 -4.91 8.52 10.92
C THR A 31 -6.06 8.38 9.94
N VAL A 32 -7.29 8.43 10.44
CA VAL A 32 -8.53 8.35 9.65
C VAL A 32 -9.36 9.59 9.94
N ARG A 33 -9.87 10.22 8.89
CA ARG A 33 -10.77 11.37 8.96
C ARG A 33 -12.21 10.89 8.93
N ARG A 34 -12.93 11.11 10.02
CA ARG A 34 -14.35 10.77 10.14
C ARG A 34 -15.24 11.76 9.34
N PRO A 35 -16.50 11.40 9.08
CA PRO A 35 -17.44 12.29 8.39
C PRO A 35 -17.68 13.64 9.10
N ASP A 36 -17.55 13.66 10.43
CA ASP A 36 -17.63 14.87 11.27
C ASP A 36 -16.37 15.74 11.21
N LYS A 37 -15.40 15.36 10.37
CA LYS A 37 -14.06 15.98 10.19
C LYS A 37 -13.10 15.79 11.36
N THR A 38 -13.46 15.07 12.40
CA THR A 38 -12.49 14.67 13.43
C THR A 38 -11.48 13.67 12.87
N MET A 39 -10.25 13.70 13.36
CA MET A 39 -9.20 12.78 12.97
C MET A 39 -8.91 11.83 14.11
N VAL A 40 -9.11 10.55 13.86
CA VAL A 40 -8.87 9.49 14.83
C VAL A 40 -7.53 8.86 14.51
N VAL A 41 -6.69 8.66 15.54
CA VAL A 41 -5.30 8.22 15.38
C VAL A 41 -5.04 6.98 16.21
N ASP A 42 -4.63 5.89 15.55
CA ASP A 42 -4.09 4.68 16.15
C ASP A 42 -2.56 4.71 16.10
N TYR A 43 -1.90 4.37 17.19
CA TYR A 43 -0.44 4.35 17.29
C TYR A 43 0.04 3.03 17.86
N LYS A 44 0.97 2.39 17.15
CA LYS A 44 1.57 1.12 17.58
C LYS A 44 3.08 1.17 17.43
N LYS A 45 3.82 0.76 18.46
CA LYS A 45 5.25 0.50 18.35
C LYS A 45 5.47 -0.67 17.38
N SER A 46 6.42 -0.52 16.47
CA SER A 46 6.71 -1.51 15.44
C SER A 46 8.21 -1.65 15.27
N GLU A 47 8.73 -2.83 15.53
CA GLU A 47 10.13 -3.15 15.29
C GLU A 47 10.29 -3.92 13.98
N PRO A 48 11.33 -3.61 13.17
CA PRO A 48 11.63 -4.37 11.96
C PRO A 48 11.92 -5.85 12.28
N LEU A 49 11.35 -6.76 11.50
CA LEU A 49 11.55 -8.21 11.65
C LEU A 49 13.03 -8.61 11.55
N SER A 50 13.82 -7.88 10.79
CA SER A 50 15.28 -8.09 10.67
C SER A 50 16.03 -7.88 11.98
N LYS A 51 15.50 -7.08 12.93
CA LYS A 51 16.08 -6.95 14.28
C LYS A 51 15.85 -8.23 15.11
N LYS A 52 14.74 -8.94 14.89
CA LYS A 52 14.43 -10.20 15.61
C LYS A 52 15.22 -11.40 15.06
N HIS A 53 15.39 -11.48 13.75
CA HIS A 53 16.03 -12.61 13.09
C HIS A 53 17.02 -12.15 12.02
N LYS A 54 18.32 -12.26 12.26
CA LYS A 54 19.38 -11.78 11.35
C LYS A 54 19.32 -12.37 9.93
N TRP A 55 18.88 -13.63 9.78
CA TRP A 55 18.76 -14.29 8.47
C TRP A 55 17.70 -13.64 7.57
N MET A 56 16.66 -13.04 8.16
CA MET A 56 15.63 -12.28 7.42
C MET A 56 16.18 -10.97 6.81
N GLY A 57 17.37 -10.53 7.22
CA GLY A 57 18.06 -9.37 6.67
C GLY A 57 18.97 -9.68 5.46
N LEU A 58 19.15 -10.95 5.09
CA LEU A 58 19.98 -11.34 3.95
C LEU A 58 19.37 -10.85 2.63
N PRO A 59 20.22 -10.46 1.64
CA PRO A 59 19.75 -10.09 0.31
C PRO A 59 18.79 -11.14 -0.28
N ILE A 60 17.81 -10.72 -1.07
CA ILE A 60 16.74 -11.53 -1.64
C ILE A 60 15.74 -12.03 -0.57
N ILE A 61 16.18 -12.67 0.52
CA ILE A 61 15.33 -13.14 1.62
C ILE A 61 14.58 -11.96 2.25
N ARG A 62 15.28 -10.86 2.53
CA ARG A 62 14.66 -9.65 3.09
C ARG A 62 13.59 -9.07 2.17
N GLY A 63 13.73 -9.20 0.85
CA GLY A 63 12.72 -8.73 -0.10
C GLY A 63 11.45 -9.56 -0.04
N ALA A 64 11.56 -10.90 0.00
CA ALA A 64 10.42 -11.80 0.15
C ALA A 64 9.72 -11.59 1.51
N VAL A 65 10.50 -11.48 2.61
CA VAL A 65 9.96 -11.22 3.96
C VAL A 65 9.26 -9.87 4.02
N ASN A 66 9.86 -8.81 3.46
CA ASN A 66 9.26 -7.49 3.44
C ASN A 66 7.97 -7.46 2.61
N MET A 67 7.90 -8.18 1.47
CA MET A 67 6.67 -8.30 0.68
C MET A 67 5.54 -8.92 1.51
N VAL A 68 5.78 -10.04 2.18
CA VAL A 68 4.77 -10.69 3.04
C VAL A 68 4.36 -9.74 4.17
N ASN A 69 5.32 -9.09 4.83
CA ASN A 69 5.04 -8.16 5.91
C ASN A 69 4.22 -6.94 5.44
N MET A 70 4.51 -6.41 4.24
CA MET A 70 3.73 -5.32 3.65
C MET A 70 2.29 -5.75 3.34
N LEU A 71 2.09 -6.97 2.82
CA LEU A 71 0.74 -7.50 2.56
C LEU A 71 -0.06 -7.65 3.86
N VAL A 72 0.52 -8.28 4.88
CA VAL A 72 -0.14 -8.46 6.20
C VAL A 72 -0.44 -7.10 6.83
N MET A 73 0.54 -6.19 6.84
CA MET A 73 0.37 -4.83 7.37
C MET A 73 -0.71 -4.08 6.59
N GLY A 74 -0.70 -4.17 5.25
CA GLY A 74 -1.69 -3.54 4.39
C GLY A 74 -3.13 -3.99 4.72
N MET A 75 -3.36 -5.28 4.87
CA MET A 75 -4.66 -5.83 5.25
C MET A 75 -5.07 -5.37 6.65
N THR A 76 -4.17 -5.47 7.63
CA THR A 76 -4.46 -5.08 9.02
C THR A 76 -4.78 -3.58 9.14
N THR A 77 -4.05 -2.72 8.42
CA THR A 77 -4.28 -1.27 8.47
C THR A 77 -5.57 -0.86 7.76
N LEU A 78 -5.95 -1.54 6.67
CA LEU A 78 -7.26 -1.34 6.02
C LEU A 78 -8.40 -1.76 6.96
N GLU A 79 -8.30 -2.92 7.62
CA GLU A 79 -9.30 -3.35 8.61
C GLU A 79 -9.39 -2.37 9.78
N THR A 80 -8.24 -1.91 10.31
CA THR A 80 -8.20 -0.92 11.38
C THR A 80 -8.85 0.39 10.94
N SER A 81 -8.55 0.89 9.74
CA SER A 81 -9.13 2.13 9.23
C SER A 81 -10.66 2.04 9.04
N ALA A 82 -11.17 0.89 8.60
CA ALA A 82 -12.62 0.65 8.51
C ALA A 82 -13.29 0.75 9.88
N LYS A 83 -12.69 0.16 10.93
CA LYS A 83 -13.19 0.27 12.31
C LYS A 83 -13.12 1.71 12.85
N MET A 84 -12.03 2.43 12.57
CA MET A 84 -11.83 3.82 13.01
C MET A 84 -12.80 4.78 12.35
N LEU A 85 -13.21 4.49 11.11
CA LEU A 85 -14.18 5.31 10.37
C LEU A 85 -15.56 5.31 11.03
N GLY A 86 -15.90 4.23 11.76
CA GLY A 86 -17.17 4.14 12.48
C GLY A 86 -18.39 4.14 11.55
N THR A 87 -18.21 3.64 10.32
CA THR A 87 -19.35 3.43 9.42
C THR A 87 -20.31 2.43 10.06
N GLU A 88 -21.57 2.85 10.27
CA GLU A 88 -22.63 1.92 10.65
C GLU A 88 -22.65 0.77 9.64
N GLU A 89 -22.61 -0.46 10.15
CA GLU A 89 -22.72 -1.64 9.31
C GLU A 89 -24.04 -1.56 8.53
N GLU A 90 -23.96 -1.51 7.19
CA GLU A 90 -25.17 -1.58 6.36
C GLU A 90 -25.97 -2.83 6.73
N GLU A 91 -27.28 -2.70 6.83
CA GLU A 91 -28.12 -3.86 7.14
C GLU A 91 -27.88 -4.98 6.10
N PRO A 92 -27.50 -6.21 6.57
CA PRO A 92 -27.18 -7.29 5.67
C PRO A 92 -28.38 -7.63 4.75
N THR A 93 -28.08 -7.84 3.48
CA THR A 93 -29.05 -8.20 2.45
C THR A 93 -29.76 -9.52 2.77
N LYS A 94 -30.94 -9.75 2.19
CA LYS A 94 -31.68 -11.01 2.36
C LYS A 94 -30.86 -12.24 1.95
N PHE A 95 -30.01 -12.09 0.93
CA PHE A 95 -29.14 -13.15 0.45
C PHE A 95 -28.04 -13.46 1.47
N GLU A 96 -27.41 -12.46 2.05
CA GLU A 96 -26.38 -12.60 3.08
C GLU A 96 -26.93 -13.26 4.35
N LYS A 97 -28.12 -12.82 4.81
CA LYS A 97 -28.83 -13.43 5.94
C LYS A 97 -29.15 -14.91 5.69
N TRP A 98 -29.62 -15.25 4.48
CA TRP A 98 -29.91 -16.64 4.09
C TRP A 98 -28.65 -17.50 4.05
N LEU A 99 -27.55 -16.97 3.48
CA LEU A 99 -26.29 -17.69 3.35
C LEU A 99 -25.62 -17.93 4.72
N ALA A 100 -25.64 -16.94 5.60
CA ALA A 100 -25.14 -17.05 6.97
C ALA A 100 -25.92 -18.08 7.79
N ALA A 101 -27.26 -18.07 7.70
CA ALA A 101 -28.10 -19.05 8.37
C ALA A 101 -27.80 -20.48 7.90
N LYS A 102 -27.55 -20.67 6.59
CA LYS A 102 -27.24 -21.99 6.02
C LYS A 102 -25.85 -22.50 6.41
N LEU A 103 -24.88 -21.61 6.62
CA LEU A 103 -23.49 -21.95 6.98
C LEU A 103 -23.25 -21.99 8.50
N GLY A 104 -24.24 -21.59 9.32
CA GLY A 104 -24.10 -21.57 10.79
C GLY A 104 -23.00 -20.64 11.32
N LYS A 105 -22.67 -19.57 10.55
CA LYS A 105 -21.64 -18.59 10.87
C LYS A 105 -22.22 -17.17 10.92
N SER A 106 -21.49 -16.23 11.56
CA SER A 106 -21.87 -14.81 11.50
C SER A 106 -21.84 -14.32 10.06
N ILE A 107 -22.75 -13.41 9.74
CA ILE A 107 -22.94 -12.83 8.39
C ILE A 107 -21.62 -12.28 7.86
N ASP A 108 -20.92 -11.48 8.67
CA ASP A 108 -19.65 -10.82 8.28
C ASP A 108 -18.57 -11.81 7.85
N LYS A 109 -18.44 -12.93 8.60
CA LYS A 109 -17.48 -13.98 8.25
C LYS A 109 -17.83 -14.69 6.95
N VAL A 110 -19.13 -14.86 6.67
CA VAL A 110 -19.60 -15.47 5.43
C VAL A 110 -19.39 -14.54 4.25
N VAL A 111 -19.81 -13.28 4.36
CA VAL A 111 -19.64 -12.25 3.32
C VAL A 111 -18.15 -12.06 3.00
N MET A 112 -17.32 -11.90 4.03
CA MET A 112 -15.87 -11.76 3.86
C MET A 112 -15.27 -13.01 3.19
N GLY A 113 -15.67 -14.22 3.60
CA GLY A 113 -15.20 -15.47 2.99
C GLY A 113 -15.58 -15.59 1.52
N VAL A 114 -16.81 -15.27 1.16
CA VAL A 114 -17.30 -15.30 -0.24
C VAL A 114 -16.57 -14.24 -1.06
N ALA A 115 -16.45 -13.01 -0.56
CA ALA A 115 -15.72 -11.94 -1.23
C ALA A 115 -14.26 -12.32 -1.49
N MET A 116 -13.59 -12.94 -0.51
CA MET A 116 -12.22 -13.42 -0.67
C MET A 116 -12.09 -14.50 -1.74
N VAL A 117 -13.00 -15.48 -1.76
CA VAL A 117 -13.01 -16.53 -2.80
C VAL A 117 -13.21 -15.93 -4.18
N LEU A 118 -14.17 -15.01 -4.34
CA LEU A 118 -14.43 -14.33 -5.61
C LEU A 118 -13.24 -13.49 -6.05
N ALA A 119 -12.58 -12.77 -5.13
CA ALA A 119 -11.39 -11.99 -5.42
C ALA A 119 -10.22 -12.88 -5.90
N VAL A 120 -10.02 -14.04 -5.26
CA VAL A 120 -9.00 -15.02 -5.68
C VAL A 120 -9.32 -15.58 -7.07
N LEU A 121 -10.57 -15.98 -7.30
CA LEU A 121 -11.00 -16.52 -8.62
C LEU A 121 -10.83 -15.46 -9.73
N LEU A 122 -11.21 -14.22 -9.48
CA LEU A 122 -11.02 -13.11 -10.40
C LEU A 122 -9.52 -12.87 -10.67
N SER A 123 -8.69 -12.86 -9.63
CA SER A 123 -7.24 -12.68 -9.76
C SER A 123 -6.60 -13.80 -10.59
N VAL A 124 -6.98 -15.06 -10.33
CA VAL A 124 -6.52 -16.21 -11.12
C VAL A 124 -6.99 -16.09 -12.57
N GLY A 125 -8.24 -15.73 -12.82
CA GLY A 125 -8.79 -15.51 -14.15
C GLY A 125 -8.01 -14.44 -14.93
N LEU A 126 -7.81 -13.28 -14.32
CA LEU A 126 -7.15 -12.14 -14.96
C LEU A 126 -5.64 -12.36 -15.15
N PHE A 127 -4.93 -12.82 -14.12
CA PHE A 127 -3.45 -12.80 -14.12
C PHE A 127 -2.80 -14.15 -14.44
N ILE A 128 -3.57 -15.24 -14.49
CA ILE A 128 -3.07 -16.57 -14.85
C ILE A 128 -3.77 -17.08 -16.11
N VAL A 129 -5.11 -17.17 -16.10
CA VAL A 129 -5.85 -17.81 -17.20
C VAL A 129 -5.77 -16.97 -18.48
N LEU A 130 -6.11 -15.69 -18.42
CA LEU A 130 -6.17 -14.83 -19.62
C LEU A 130 -4.80 -14.66 -20.31
N PRO A 131 -3.67 -14.40 -19.60
CA PRO A 131 -2.35 -14.42 -20.23
C PRO A 131 -1.94 -15.78 -20.80
N SER A 132 -2.33 -16.88 -20.14
CA SER A 132 -2.05 -18.24 -20.66
C SER A 132 -2.84 -18.55 -21.93
N LEU A 133 -4.06 -18.04 -22.05
CA LEU A 133 -4.85 -18.14 -23.28
C LEU A 133 -4.21 -17.33 -24.41
N ALA A 134 -3.73 -16.12 -24.14
CA ALA A 134 -3.01 -15.31 -25.09
C ALA A 134 -1.73 -16.01 -25.58
N GLU A 135 -0.94 -16.59 -24.67
CA GLU A 135 0.25 -17.37 -24.97
C GLU A 135 -0.07 -18.56 -25.87
N LYS A 136 -1.10 -19.36 -25.54
CA LYS A 136 -1.55 -20.50 -26.36
C LYS A 136 -2.05 -20.08 -27.73
N GLY A 137 -2.81 -18.98 -27.82
CA GLY A 137 -3.28 -18.43 -29.09
C GLY A 137 -2.12 -18.04 -30.02
N ILE A 138 -1.07 -17.41 -29.48
CA ILE A 138 0.13 -17.06 -30.27
C ILE A 138 0.92 -18.30 -30.71
N LEU A 139 1.02 -19.32 -29.84
CA LEU A 139 1.64 -20.59 -30.20
C LEU A 139 0.89 -21.31 -31.34
N SER A 140 -0.46 -21.30 -31.34
CA SER A 140 -1.28 -21.91 -32.40
C SER A 140 -1.14 -21.20 -33.74
N LEU A 141 -0.70 -19.95 -33.75
CA LEU A 141 -0.37 -19.19 -34.98
C LEU A 141 1.07 -19.46 -35.47
N GLY A 142 1.80 -20.41 -34.86
CA GLY A 142 3.14 -20.82 -35.31
C GLY A 142 4.28 -19.96 -34.74
N ALA A 143 4.02 -19.10 -33.77
CA ALA A 143 5.08 -18.29 -33.13
C ALA A 143 5.99 -19.14 -32.23
N SER A 144 7.24 -18.70 -32.04
CA SER A 144 8.17 -19.37 -31.14
C SER A 144 7.72 -19.26 -29.68
N GLY A 145 8.11 -20.22 -28.84
CA GLY A 145 7.81 -20.21 -27.40
C GLY A 145 8.27 -18.93 -26.71
N THR A 146 9.41 -18.34 -27.12
CA THR A 146 9.90 -17.05 -26.59
C THR A 146 8.92 -15.91 -26.88
N VAL A 147 8.43 -15.81 -28.13
CA VAL A 147 7.45 -14.77 -28.50
C VAL A 147 6.14 -14.97 -27.73
N ALA A 148 5.68 -16.21 -27.62
CA ALA A 148 4.46 -16.51 -26.86
C ALA A 148 4.58 -16.12 -25.37
N THR A 149 5.70 -16.44 -24.72
CA THR A 149 5.95 -16.05 -23.31
C THR A 149 6.03 -14.52 -23.15
N LEU A 150 6.64 -13.80 -24.08
CA LEU A 150 6.67 -12.33 -24.08
C LEU A 150 5.26 -11.75 -24.22
N ILE A 151 4.44 -12.28 -25.13
CA ILE A 151 3.05 -11.82 -25.29
C ILE A 151 2.23 -12.12 -24.03
N GLY A 152 2.37 -13.30 -23.42
CA GLY A 152 1.72 -13.62 -22.14
C GLY A 152 2.14 -12.66 -21.04
N GLY A 153 3.43 -12.31 -20.97
CA GLY A 153 3.96 -11.32 -20.04
C GLY A 153 3.42 -9.91 -20.29
N LEU A 154 3.41 -9.46 -21.54
CA LEU A 154 2.84 -8.16 -21.92
C LEU A 154 1.33 -8.09 -21.60
N THR A 155 0.61 -9.17 -21.85
CA THR A 155 -0.81 -9.28 -21.49
C THR A 155 -1.04 -9.04 -20.00
N LYS A 156 -0.20 -9.59 -19.11
CA LYS A 156 -0.28 -9.32 -17.66
C LYS A 156 -0.11 -7.85 -17.33
N VAL A 157 0.85 -7.17 -17.97
CA VAL A 157 1.08 -5.73 -17.76
C VAL A 157 -0.13 -4.91 -18.24
N LEU A 158 -0.68 -5.24 -19.40
CA LEU A 158 -1.87 -4.57 -19.94
C LEU A 158 -3.10 -4.77 -19.04
N ILE A 159 -3.30 -5.99 -18.52
CA ILE A 159 -4.37 -6.30 -17.57
C ILE A 159 -4.19 -5.47 -16.28
N LEU A 160 -2.97 -5.38 -15.74
CA LEU A 160 -2.71 -4.57 -14.55
C LEU A 160 -3.08 -3.10 -14.79
N ILE A 161 -2.65 -2.53 -15.93
CA ILE A 161 -2.96 -1.15 -16.28
C ILE A 161 -4.47 -0.95 -16.42
N ALA A 162 -5.16 -1.83 -17.15
CA ALA A 162 -6.61 -1.78 -17.33
C ALA A 162 -7.35 -1.91 -15.98
N TYR A 163 -6.91 -2.82 -15.11
CA TYR A 163 -7.45 -2.99 -13.76
C TYR A 163 -7.29 -1.73 -12.90
N MET A 164 -6.11 -1.10 -12.93
CA MET A 164 -5.88 0.15 -12.18
C MET A 164 -6.73 1.30 -12.70
N ILE A 165 -6.92 1.42 -14.02
CA ILE A 165 -7.81 2.42 -14.62
C ILE A 165 -9.24 2.16 -14.14
N PHE A 166 -9.71 0.91 -14.21
CA PHE A 166 -11.06 0.53 -13.77
C PHE A 166 -11.26 0.82 -12.28
N CYS A 167 -10.33 0.42 -11.41
CA CYS A 167 -10.39 0.73 -9.98
C CYS A 167 -10.45 2.24 -9.72
N GLY A 168 -9.67 3.04 -10.46
CA GLY A 168 -9.66 4.49 -10.32
C GLY A 168 -10.97 5.19 -10.77
N MET A 169 -11.90 4.46 -11.39
CA MET A 169 -13.25 4.94 -11.73
C MET A 169 -14.22 4.78 -10.56
N VAL A 170 -13.94 3.88 -9.62
CA VAL A 170 -14.75 3.68 -8.41
C VAL A 170 -14.53 4.85 -7.45
N PRO A 171 -15.61 5.54 -6.97
CA PRO A 171 -15.45 6.76 -6.16
C PRO A 171 -14.60 6.56 -4.90
N ASP A 172 -14.82 5.49 -4.14
CA ASP A 172 -14.10 5.24 -2.88
C ASP A 172 -12.62 4.91 -3.12
N VAL A 173 -12.32 4.16 -4.19
CA VAL A 173 -10.93 3.90 -4.59
C VAL A 173 -10.27 5.19 -5.08
N ARG A 174 -10.99 6.05 -5.80
CA ARG A 174 -10.48 7.35 -6.22
C ARG A 174 -10.13 8.23 -5.02
N ARG A 175 -10.93 8.21 -3.94
CA ARG A 175 -10.62 8.91 -2.68
C ARG A 175 -9.37 8.33 -2.02
N THR A 176 -9.25 7.00 -1.96
CA THR A 176 -8.03 6.34 -1.48
C THR A 176 -6.80 6.76 -2.30
N PHE A 177 -6.94 6.96 -3.62
CA PHE A 177 -5.84 7.48 -4.46
C PHE A 177 -5.52 8.96 -4.18
N GLN A 178 -6.45 9.76 -3.66
CA GLN A 178 -6.17 11.11 -3.18
C GLN A 178 -5.36 11.07 -1.87
N TYR A 179 -5.72 10.21 -0.92
CA TYR A 179 -4.93 9.98 0.30
C TYR A 179 -3.52 9.44 -0.01
N HIS A 180 -3.38 8.61 -1.05
CA HIS A 180 -2.06 8.18 -1.53
C HIS A 180 -1.24 9.35 -2.08
N GLY A 181 -1.88 10.29 -2.78
CA GLY A 181 -1.26 11.55 -3.18
C GLY A 181 -0.85 12.41 -1.98
N ALA A 182 -1.67 12.44 -0.92
CA ALA A 182 -1.36 13.16 0.32
C ALA A 182 -0.15 12.56 1.04
N GLU A 183 -0.09 11.24 1.12
CA GLU A 183 1.06 10.51 1.68
C GLU A 183 2.36 10.92 0.95
N HIS A 184 2.41 10.84 -0.40
CA HIS A 184 3.59 11.19 -1.17
C HIS A 184 4.03 12.65 -0.98
N LYS A 185 3.09 13.59 -1.00
CA LYS A 185 3.40 15.02 -0.80
C LYS A 185 3.95 15.30 0.60
N THR A 186 3.38 14.64 1.62
CA THR A 186 3.84 14.78 3.01
C THR A 186 5.23 14.17 3.20
N VAL A 187 5.51 13.01 2.60
CA VAL A 187 6.85 12.40 2.62
C VAL A 187 7.86 13.32 1.94
N TYR A 188 7.56 13.88 0.79
CA TYR A 188 8.47 14.84 0.14
C TYR A 188 8.71 16.10 0.98
N CYS A 189 7.67 16.64 1.63
CA CYS A 189 7.81 17.79 2.52
C CYS A 189 8.81 17.49 3.66
N HIS A 190 8.68 16.30 4.27
CA HIS A 190 9.59 15.81 5.30
C HIS A 190 11.03 15.63 4.77
N GLU A 191 11.20 15.00 3.60
CA GLU A 191 12.51 14.78 2.98
C GLU A 191 13.26 16.07 2.63
N HIS A 192 12.52 17.15 2.37
CA HIS A 192 13.08 18.47 2.11
C HIS A 192 13.27 19.31 3.38
N ASN A 193 13.04 18.71 4.58
CA ASN A 193 13.14 19.37 5.88
C ASN A 193 12.30 20.67 5.97
N LEU A 194 11.14 20.69 5.29
CA LEU A 194 10.20 21.80 5.41
C LEU A 194 9.22 21.54 6.56
N PRO A 195 8.70 22.60 7.22
CA PRO A 195 7.62 22.46 8.18
C PRO A 195 6.44 21.68 7.59
N LEU A 196 5.94 20.68 8.31
CA LEU A 196 4.84 19.82 7.89
C LEU A 196 3.52 20.59 7.98
N THR A 197 3.21 21.35 6.95
CA THR A 197 1.94 22.08 6.79
C THR A 197 1.28 21.70 5.48
N PRO A 198 -0.06 21.75 5.37
CA PRO A 198 -0.75 21.50 4.10
C PRO A 198 -0.21 22.37 2.96
N LYS A 199 0.04 23.66 3.23
CA LYS A 199 0.59 24.62 2.24
C LYS A 199 1.96 24.19 1.70
N ASN A 200 2.86 23.72 2.56
CA ASN A 200 4.18 23.25 2.14
C ASN A 200 4.10 21.92 1.39
N ALA A 201 3.29 20.98 1.90
CA ALA A 201 3.10 19.69 1.26
C ALA A 201 2.44 19.82 -0.13
N GLN A 202 1.51 20.78 -0.33
CA GLN A 202 0.86 21.01 -1.64
C GLN A 202 1.83 21.37 -2.76
N GLN A 203 3.00 21.91 -2.46
CA GLN A 203 3.99 22.30 -3.46
C GLN A 203 4.63 21.11 -4.18
N PHE A 204 4.56 19.90 -3.58
CA PHE A 204 5.20 18.72 -4.11
C PHE A 204 4.31 17.93 -5.08
N THR A 205 4.96 17.10 -5.87
CA THR A 205 4.28 16.14 -6.76
C THR A 205 3.68 14.96 -6.00
N THR A 206 2.65 14.34 -6.57
CA THR A 206 2.09 13.08 -6.07
C THR A 206 2.86 11.83 -6.52
N LEU A 207 3.96 11.99 -7.30
CA LEU A 207 4.75 10.89 -7.83
C LEU A 207 6.02 10.72 -7.00
N HIS A 208 6.18 9.60 -6.30
CA HIS A 208 7.32 9.36 -5.40
C HIS A 208 8.14 8.13 -5.82
N PRO A 209 9.47 8.22 -5.97
CA PRO A 209 10.30 7.15 -6.52
C PRO A 209 10.44 5.92 -5.61
N ARG A 210 10.12 6.03 -4.32
CA ARG A 210 10.19 4.94 -3.33
C ARG A 210 8.84 4.28 -3.07
N CYS A 211 7.81 4.63 -3.83
CA CYS A 211 6.46 4.09 -3.65
C CYS A 211 6.36 2.60 -4.00
N GLY A 212 5.62 1.87 -3.19
CA GLY A 212 5.37 0.44 -3.38
C GLY A 212 4.62 0.07 -4.67
N THR A 213 3.88 1.00 -5.30
CA THR A 213 3.22 0.72 -6.59
C THR A 213 4.22 0.52 -7.74
N ALA A 214 5.38 1.20 -7.70
CA ALA A 214 6.47 0.95 -8.64
C ALA A 214 7.03 -0.48 -8.50
N PHE A 215 6.99 -1.04 -7.28
CA PHE A 215 7.42 -2.41 -7.02
C PHE A 215 6.59 -3.44 -7.79
N LEU A 216 5.27 -3.25 -7.92
CA LEU A 216 4.40 -4.17 -8.68
C LEU A 216 4.85 -4.28 -10.15
N LEU A 217 5.16 -3.16 -10.79
CA LEU A 217 5.64 -3.18 -12.17
C LEU A 217 7.02 -3.85 -12.28
N ILE A 218 7.94 -3.56 -11.35
CA ILE A 218 9.26 -4.18 -11.34
C ILE A 218 9.14 -5.71 -11.14
N VAL A 219 8.28 -6.17 -10.24
CA VAL A 219 7.99 -7.60 -10.02
C VAL A 219 7.49 -8.24 -11.32
N MET A 220 6.58 -7.58 -12.03
CA MET A 220 6.07 -8.10 -13.31
C MET A 220 7.18 -8.18 -14.36
N LEU A 221 7.96 -7.14 -14.56
CA LEU A 221 9.06 -7.12 -15.53
C LEU A 221 10.12 -8.19 -15.22
N ILE A 222 10.53 -8.31 -13.96
CA ILE A 222 11.48 -9.33 -13.52
C ILE A 222 10.89 -10.74 -13.68
N SER A 223 9.61 -10.93 -13.37
CA SER A 223 8.94 -12.23 -13.58
C SER A 223 8.92 -12.62 -15.05
N ILE A 224 8.66 -11.68 -15.96
CA ILE A 224 8.69 -11.95 -17.42
C ILE A 224 10.09 -12.40 -17.82
N VAL A 225 11.12 -11.66 -17.42
CA VAL A 225 12.52 -12.02 -17.75
C VAL A 225 12.87 -13.38 -17.17
N LEU A 226 12.58 -13.64 -15.89
CA LEU A 226 12.92 -14.91 -15.25
C LEU A 226 12.19 -16.10 -15.90
N PHE A 227 10.93 -15.93 -16.25
CA PHE A 227 10.13 -17.00 -16.87
C PHE A 227 10.46 -17.27 -18.34
N LEU A 228 11.21 -16.38 -19.01
CA LEU A 228 11.82 -16.68 -20.31
C LEU A 228 12.90 -17.76 -20.21
N PHE A 229 13.57 -17.85 -19.05
CA PHE A 229 14.67 -18.81 -18.82
C PHE A 229 14.23 -20.04 -18.03
N VAL A 230 13.21 -19.91 -17.18
CA VAL A 230 12.78 -20.99 -16.27
C VAL A 230 11.35 -21.40 -16.58
N GLY A 231 11.18 -22.71 -16.79
CA GLY A 231 9.85 -23.31 -16.99
C GLY A 231 9.34 -23.28 -18.42
N ARG A 232 10.09 -22.69 -19.39
CA ARG A 232 9.69 -22.61 -20.81
C ARG A 232 9.49 -23.99 -21.43
N ASP A 233 10.35 -24.94 -21.11
CA ASP A 233 10.34 -26.28 -21.69
C ASP A 233 9.41 -27.26 -20.95
N ILE A 234 8.74 -26.79 -19.88
CA ILE A 234 7.78 -27.58 -19.12
C ILE A 234 6.43 -27.58 -19.86
N THR A 235 6.11 -28.68 -20.52
CA THR A 235 4.86 -28.86 -21.28
C THR A 235 3.64 -29.02 -20.40
N ASN A 236 3.81 -29.63 -19.20
CA ASN A 236 2.73 -29.79 -18.23
C ASN A 236 2.40 -28.43 -17.58
N ALA A 237 1.20 -27.92 -17.85
CA ALA A 237 0.75 -26.60 -17.36
C ALA A 237 0.71 -26.53 -15.82
N ALA A 238 0.30 -27.59 -15.12
CA ALA A 238 0.24 -27.62 -13.67
C ALA A 238 1.65 -27.57 -13.04
N LEU A 239 2.59 -28.34 -13.59
CA LEU A 239 3.99 -28.32 -13.16
C LEU A 239 4.63 -26.95 -13.43
N ARG A 240 4.37 -26.36 -14.59
CA ARG A 240 4.87 -25.00 -14.93
C ARG A 240 4.33 -23.97 -13.95
N MET A 241 3.04 -24.03 -13.60
CA MET A 241 2.43 -23.15 -12.62
C MET A 241 3.07 -23.33 -11.22
N LEU A 242 3.31 -24.57 -10.79
CA LEU A 242 3.97 -24.86 -9.53
C LEU A 242 5.40 -24.28 -9.47
N VAL A 243 6.18 -24.45 -10.56
CA VAL A 243 7.52 -23.88 -10.65
C VAL A 243 7.48 -22.34 -10.57
N HIS A 244 6.56 -21.68 -11.28
CA HIS A 244 6.39 -20.24 -11.20
C HIS A 244 6.00 -19.78 -9.79
N LEU A 245 5.12 -20.52 -9.10
CA LEU A 245 4.74 -20.23 -7.73
C LEU A 245 5.92 -20.34 -6.76
N CYS A 246 6.73 -21.39 -6.89
CA CYS A 246 7.95 -21.59 -6.09
C CYS A 246 9.01 -20.49 -6.35
N LEU A 247 8.99 -19.87 -7.53
CA LEU A 247 9.90 -18.76 -7.87
C LEU A 247 9.43 -17.39 -7.36
N LEU A 248 8.17 -17.23 -6.94
CA LEU A 248 7.66 -15.93 -6.46
C LEU A 248 8.52 -15.30 -5.36
N PRO A 249 8.99 -16.02 -4.32
CA PRO A 249 9.87 -15.43 -3.31
C PRO A 249 11.17 -14.89 -3.89
N VAL A 250 11.74 -15.57 -4.91
CA VAL A 250 12.96 -15.14 -5.60
C VAL A 250 12.68 -13.89 -6.43
N VAL A 251 11.58 -13.89 -7.21
CA VAL A 251 11.14 -12.70 -7.97
C VAL A 251 10.95 -11.51 -7.06
N ALA A 252 10.24 -11.68 -5.94
CA ALA A 252 10.01 -10.63 -4.97
C ALA A 252 11.31 -10.11 -4.35
N GLY A 253 12.21 -11.03 -3.99
CA GLY A 253 13.51 -10.69 -3.43
C GLY A 253 14.37 -9.90 -4.39
N VAL A 254 14.53 -10.36 -5.63
CA VAL A 254 15.29 -9.65 -6.67
C VAL A 254 14.66 -8.29 -6.98
N SER A 255 13.32 -8.24 -7.11
CA SER A 255 12.60 -6.98 -7.37
C SER A 255 12.81 -5.95 -6.27
N TYR A 256 12.84 -6.39 -5.01
CA TYR A 256 13.11 -5.52 -3.88
C TYR A 256 14.54 -4.94 -3.92
N GLU A 257 15.55 -5.77 -4.23
CA GLU A 257 16.92 -5.30 -4.35
C GLU A 257 17.09 -4.31 -5.51
N VAL A 258 16.45 -4.58 -6.66
CA VAL A 258 16.44 -3.67 -7.81
C VAL A 258 15.77 -2.35 -7.44
N LEU A 259 14.57 -2.39 -6.82
CA LEU A 259 13.87 -1.17 -6.39
C LEU A 259 14.73 -0.35 -5.42
N LYS A 260 15.32 -1.01 -4.42
CA LYS A 260 16.18 -0.37 -3.43
C LYS A 260 17.40 0.28 -4.08
N GLY A 261 18.06 -0.41 -5.01
CA GLY A 261 19.19 0.13 -5.75
C GLY A 261 18.81 1.32 -6.64
N LEU A 262 17.67 1.23 -7.31
CA LEU A 262 17.15 2.31 -8.14
C LEU A 262 16.75 3.54 -7.30
N ALA A 263 16.13 3.34 -6.13
CA ALA A 263 15.65 4.44 -5.29
C ALA A 263 16.76 5.38 -4.81
N HIS A 264 17.97 4.86 -4.60
CA HIS A 264 19.11 5.61 -4.09
C HIS A 264 20.07 6.10 -5.18
N SER A 265 19.85 5.73 -6.44
CA SER A 265 20.75 6.07 -7.55
C SER A 265 20.28 7.31 -8.31
N GLU A 266 21.16 8.29 -8.48
CA GLU A 266 20.94 9.48 -9.30
C GLU A 266 21.36 9.32 -10.77
N SER A 267 21.82 8.13 -11.17
CA SER A 267 22.29 7.85 -12.53
C SER A 267 21.17 8.01 -13.56
N LYS A 268 21.53 8.38 -14.81
CA LYS A 268 20.57 8.47 -15.91
C LYS A 268 19.84 7.15 -16.16
N ILE A 269 20.54 6.03 -16.03
CA ILE A 269 19.96 4.68 -16.20
C ILE A 269 18.90 4.43 -15.13
N ALA A 270 19.17 4.75 -13.86
CA ALA A 270 18.20 4.59 -12.78
C ALA A 270 16.95 5.47 -12.99
N LYS A 271 17.11 6.69 -13.50
CA LYS A 271 15.99 7.59 -13.85
C LYS A 271 15.11 6.98 -14.95
N ILE A 272 15.73 6.41 -16.00
CA ILE A 272 15.01 5.71 -17.09
C ILE A 272 14.25 4.48 -16.56
N LEU A 273 14.90 3.66 -15.74
CA LEU A 273 14.28 2.45 -15.18
C LEU A 273 13.17 2.73 -14.16
N ARG A 274 13.24 3.85 -13.45
CA ARG A 274 12.16 4.32 -12.55
C ARG A 274 10.98 4.92 -13.30
N TRP A 275 11.20 5.46 -14.49
CA TRP A 275 10.18 6.21 -15.24
C TRP A 275 8.86 5.42 -15.45
N PRO A 276 8.86 4.13 -15.89
CA PRO A 276 7.60 3.38 -16.05
C PRO A 276 6.81 3.23 -14.74
N GLY A 277 7.51 3.00 -13.61
CA GLY A 277 6.88 2.93 -12.29
C GLY A 277 6.23 4.26 -11.89
N LEU A 278 6.90 5.39 -12.16
CA LEU A 278 6.34 6.72 -11.93
C LEU A 278 5.11 7.01 -12.82
N GLN A 279 5.11 6.53 -14.10
CA GLN A 279 3.93 6.67 -14.95
C GLN A 279 2.74 5.87 -14.40
N LEU A 280 2.99 4.67 -13.85
CA LEU A 280 1.94 3.87 -13.22
C LEU A 280 1.30 4.58 -12.02
N GLN A 281 2.08 5.33 -11.25
CA GLN A 281 1.56 6.12 -10.12
C GLN A 281 0.56 7.19 -10.55
N ARG A 282 0.61 7.70 -11.78
CA ARG A 282 -0.41 8.62 -12.31
C ARG A 282 -1.81 8.00 -12.35
N LEU A 283 -1.90 6.67 -12.36
CA LEU A 283 -3.18 5.96 -12.29
C LEU A 283 -3.62 5.74 -10.85
N THR A 284 -2.69 5.61 -9.91
CA THR A 284 -2.92 5.21 -8.51
C THR A 284 -2.74 6.35 -7.50
N THR A 285 -2.44 7.57 -7.95
CA THR A 285 -2.41 8.77 -7.13
C THR A 285 -3.30 9.85 -7.74
N ARG A 286 -3.90 10.67 -6.90
CA ARG A 286 -4.69 11.84 -7.29
C ARG A 286 -4.29 13.03 -6.43
N GLN A 287 -4.66 14.24 -6.88
CA GLN A 287 -4.43 15.46 -6.12
C GLN A 287 -5.30 15.45 -4.86
N PRO A 288 -4.69 15.55 -3.66
CA PRO A 288 -5.42 15.61 -2.40
C PRO A 288 -5.93 17.02 -2.12
N ASP A 289 -6.98 17.12 -1.30
CA ASP A 289 -7.36 18.36 -0.62
C ASP A 289 -6.52 18.61 0.64
N ASP A 290 -6.66 19.81 1.23
CA ASP A 290 -5.87 20.19 2.41
C ASP A 290 -6.19 19.33 3.64
N GLY A 291 -7.45 18.90 3.81
CA GLY A 291 -7.82 18.01 4.91
C GLY A 291 -7.24 16.60 4.79
N MET A 292 -7.02 16.11 3.57
CA MET A 292 -6.29 14.85 3.35
C MET A 292 -4.81 15.01 3.67
N LEU A 293 -4.23 16.19 3.39
CA LEU A 293 -2.86 16.50 3.77
C LEU A 293 -2.70 16.62 5.30
N GLU A 294 -3.65 17.27 5.98
CA GLU A 294 -3.67 17.30 7.45
C GLU A 294 -3.66 15.90 8.04
N CYS A 295 -4.50 15.01 7.52
CA CYS A 295 -4.54 13.61 7.93
C CYS A 295 -3.18 12.91 7.76
N ALA A 296 -2.51 13.11 6.62
CA ALA A 296 -1.19 12.54 6.34
C ALA A 296 -0.09 13.16 7.25
N ILE A 297 -0.16 14.46 7.53
CA ILE A 297 0.77 15.17 8.42
C ILE A 297 0.64 14.67 9.84
N ILE A 298 -0.59 14.51 10.35
CA ILE A 298 -0.83 13.94 11.68
C ILE A 298 -0.21 12.54 11.77
N SER A 299 -0.50 11.69 10.78
CA SER A 299 0.06 10.34 10.75
C SER A 299 1.60 10.33 10.75
N MET A 300 2.21 11.27 10.00
CA MET A 300 3.66 11.46 9.94
C MET A 300 4.22 11.89 11.31
N ASN A 301 3.67 12.95 11.91
CA ASN A 301 4.13 13.46 13.19
C ASN A 301 4.01 12.40 14.28
N VAL A 302 2.86 11.71 14.35
CA VAL A 302 2.64 10.67 15.36
C VAL A 302 3.57 9.46 15.12
N ALA A 303 3.87 9.08 13.89
CA ALA A 303 4.81 8.00 13.61
C ALA A 303 6.26 8.37 13.99
N LEU A 304 6.64 9.65 13.93
CA LEU A 304 7.97 10.15 14.25
C LEU A 304 8.15 10.46 15.76
N TYR A 305 7.16 11.10 16.37
CA TYR A 305 7.28 11.70 17.70
C TYR A 305 6.40 11.04 18.76
N GLY A 306 5.47 10.17 18.35
CA GLY A 306 4.50 9.53 19.23
C GLY A 306 3.20 10.32 19.38
N LEU A 307 2.24 9.72 20.07
CA LEU A 307 0.98 10.40 20.39
C LEU A 307 1.19 11.50 21.42
N PRO A 308 0.50 12.65 21.27
CA PRO A 308 0.43 13.66 22.30
C PRO A 308 -0.14 13.07 23.61
N LYS A 309 0.47 13.39 24.76
CA LYS A 309 0.15 12.74 26.05
C LYS A 309 -1.29 12.97 26.48
N ASP A 310 -1.80 14.18 26.28
CA ASP A 310 -3.11 14.63 26.78
C ASP A 310 -4.19 14.64 25.70
N ALA A 311 -3.96 13.95 24.57
CA ALA A 311 -4.95 13.84 23.50
C ALA A 311 -6.21 13.12 24.00
N PRO A 312 -7.42 13.67 23.76
CA PRO A 312 -8.67 12.96 24.02
C PRO A 312 -8.68 11.59 23.32
N ARG A 313 -9.36 10.61 23.94
CA ARG A 313 -9.40 9.24 23.37
C ARG A 313 -10.83 8.76 23.21
N THR A 314 -11.02 7.91 22.21
CA THR A 314 -12.26 7.12 22.06
C THR A 314 -12.31 5.99 23.09
N GLU A 315 -13.46 5.33 23.21
CA GLU A 315 -13.62 4.14 24.08
C GLU A 315 -12.64 3.02 23.72
N GLU A 316 -12.30 2.91 22.42
CA GLU A 316 -11.32 1.93 21.91
C GLU A 316 -9.86 2.34 22.14
N GLY A 317 -9.63 3.54 22.71
CA GLY A 317 -8.30 4.05 23.07
C GLY A 317 -7.58 4.83 21.97
N TRP A 318 -8.20 5.09 20.81
CA TRP A 318 -7.65 5.92 19.74
C TRP A 318 -7.63 7.41 20.14
N ALA A 319 -6.58 8.12 19.79
CA ALA A 319 -6.54 9.57 20.02
C ALA A 319 -7.45 10.31 19.05
N ILE A 320 -8.08 11.39 19.52
CA ILE A 320 -8.93 12.28 18.74
C ILE A 320 -8.21 13.61 18.57
N LEU A 321 -7.98 14.02 17.32
CA LEU A 321 -7.39 15.30 16.95
C LEU A 321 -8.33 16.06 16.01
N THR A 322 -8.30 17.38 16.06
CA THR A 322 -9.15 18.25 15.23
C THR A 322 -8.33 19.07 14.23
N SER A 323 -7.02 19.15 14.44
CA SER A 323 -6.08 19.83 13.54
C SER A 323 -4.69 19.17 13.56
N TYR A 324 -3.88 19.42 12.53
CA TYR A 324 -2.54 18.87 12.43
C TYR A 324 -1.56 19.46 13.47
N GLU A 325 -1.77 20.72 13.91
CA GLU A 325 -0.94 21.35 14.93
C GLU A 325 -0.96 20.59 16.26
N GLN A 326 -2.09 19.93 16.56
CA GLN A 326 -2.22 19.11 17.76
C GLN A 326 -1.32 17.86 17.75
N SER A 327 -0.77 17.49 16.60
CA SER A 327 0.18 16.39 16.46
C SER A 327 1.64 16.82 16.54
N GLU A 328 1.92 18.12 16.67
CA GLU A 328 3.28 18.63 16.82
C GLU A 328 3.86 18.28 18.20
N PRO A 329 5.18 18.02 18.31
CA PRO A 329 5.80 17.55 19.55
C PRO A 329 5.63 18.50 20.75
N ASP A 330 5.53 19.80 20.47
CA ASP A 330 5.46 20.86 21.48
C ASP A 330 4.02 21.34 21.75
N TYR A 331 3.01 20.69 21.16
CA TYR A 331 1.62 21.07 21.37
C TYR A 331 1.13 20.67 22.76
N VAL A 332 0.53 21.63 23.46
CA VAL A 332 -0.07 21.42 24.79
C VAL A 332 -1.60 21.49 24.66
N PHE A 333 -2.29 20.41 25.01
CA PHE A 333 -3.75 20.40 25.05
C PHE A 333 -4.24 21.31 26.20
N PRO A 334 -5.28 22.14 25.96
CA PRO A 334 -5.94 22.87 27.04
C PRO A 334 -6.43 21.89 28.10
N GLN A 335 -6.05 22.10 29.35
CA GLN A 335 -6.61 21.31 30.44
C GLN A 335 -8.12 21.59 30.53
N LYS A 336 -8.93 20.53 30.57
CA LYS A 336 -10.35 20.69 30.91
C LYS A 336 -10.40 21.31 32.29
N ASP A 337 -10.97 22.52 32.40
CA ASP A 337 -11.33 23.10 33.68
C ASP A 337 -12.35 22.15 34.36
N GLU A 338 -11.89 21.25 35.22
CA GLU A 338 -12.74 20.39 36.04
C GLU A 338 -13.41 21.17 37.21
N ASP A 339 -13.25 22.48 37.28
CA ASP A 339 -13.85 23.33 38.30
C ASP A 339 -14.79 24.37 37.67
N LYS A 340 -15.99 23.98 37.33
CA LYS A 340 -17.21 24.82 37.38
C LYS A 340 -18.45 23.92 37.41
N GLN A 341 -18.72 23.37 38.60
CA GLN A 341 -20.08 23.08 39.05
C GLN A 341 -20.38 23.84 40.30
#